data_b4d6d34fcc07c94ecbccc621bed52ec1
#
_entry.id   b4d6d34fcc07c94ecbccc621bed52ec1
#
_cell.length_a   1.000
_cell.length_b   1.000
_cell.length_c   1.000
_cell.angle_alpha   90.00
_cell.angle_beta   90.00
_cell.angle_gamma   90.00
#
_symmetry.space_group_name_H-M   'P 1'
#
loop_
_entity.id
_entity.type
_entity.pdbx_description
1 polymer ?
#
loop_
_entity_poly.entity_id
_entity_poly.type
_entity_poly.pdbx_seq_one_letter_code
_entity_poly.pdbx_strand_id
1 'polypeptide(L)'
;AYLATKEKSYLAAIKNAYEEILRHHTFATGGYGPAECLFPAEEGYLGDSLKANWDRDKRHESYRNFGDSVCVRDDKWGSCEVSCCSWAVFKLCHYLLMLTGEARFGDWAEKLLYNGCGGQLPITGDGRVMYYADYFINGVFKSVEDGRMHPNGCSFEWQCCTGTYPQDVAEYANMLYYRDESGLYVSQYLASSVEFEAAGGKYVLENSSFYPKEKTLRFRLHADKAGEFAIRFRVPSWACGENNVRINGVLIKAAAVPDTWLTLEREWKDGDEVEIQYEFVLRFQPVDRYAPQIAALVYGPIVLVCDKMTLFSGDVKHPEEWIHPVQKDGYSFAFRTESGNVHPYGHLTRELYTYYEVQQMERELREKYIEKR
;
A
#
# COMPACT_ATOMS: atom_id res chain seq x y z
N ALA A 1 -18.79 12.18 -13.30
CA ALA A 1 -19.59 11.86 -14.51
C ALA A 1 -20.55 10.71 -14.25
N TYR A 2 -20.08 9.50 -13.88
CA TYR A 2 -20.96 8.32 -13.67
C TYR A 2 -22.12 8.57 -12.70
N LEU A 3 -21.86 9.18 -11.54
CA LEU A 3 -22.91 9.46 -10.55
C LEU A 3 -24.00 10.39 -11.08
N ALA A 4 -23.66 11.30 -11.98
CA ALA A 4 -24.59 12.24 -12.57
C ALA A 4 -25.36 11.68 -13.78
N THR A 5 -24.68 10.90 -14.63
CA THR A 5 -25.21 10.44 -15.91
C THR A 5 -25.73 9.01 -15.88
N LYS A 6 -25.20 8.19 -14.95
CA LYS A 6 -25.39 6.73 -14.89
C LYS A 6 -24.86 5.97 -16.10
N GLU A 7 -24.06 6.61 -16.96
CA GLU A 7 -23.46 5.96 -18.12
C GLU A 7 -22.33 5.02 -17.71
N LYS A 8 -22.46 3.74 -17.98
CA LYS A 8 -21.51 2.69 -17.59
C LYS A 8 -20.12 2.87 -18.19
N SER A 9 -20.01 3.58 -19.32
CA SER A 9 -18.73 3.89 -19.95
C SER A 9 -17.77 4.67 -19.04
N TYR A 10 -18.29 5.60 -18.23
CA TYR A 10 -17.46 6.33 -17.26
C TYR A 10 -16.93 5.43 -16.16
N LEU A 11 -17.74 4.49 -15.66
CA LEU A 11 -17.28 3.54 -14.65
C LEU A 11 -16.24 2.58 -15.23
N ALA A 12 -16.45 2.09 -16.45
CA ALA A 12 -15.50 1.25 -17.16
C ALA A 12 -14.16 1.97 -17.38
N ALA A 13 -14.19 3.24 -17.80
CA ALA A 13 -12.98 4.04 -17.97
C ALA A 13 -12.18 4.19 -16.67
N ILE A 14 -12.86 4.45 -15.53
CA ILE A 14 -12.20 4.56 -14.22
C ILE A 14 -11.61 3.22 -13.78
N LYS A 15 -12.33 2.11 -13.97
CA LYS A 15 -11.79 0.76 -13.67
C LYS A 15 -10.58 0.43 -14.52
N ASN A 16 -10.61 0.76 -15.80
CA ASN A 16 -9.45 0.57 -16.68
C ASN A 16 -8.27 1.44 -16.27
N ALA A 17 -8.50 2.69 -15.89
CA ALA A 17 -7.45 3.56 -15.36
C ALA A 17 -6.83 3.01 -14.08
N TYR A 18 -7.64 2.49 -13.15
CA TYR A 18 -7.16 1.82 -11.94
C TYR A 18 -6.22 0.65 -12.28
N GLU A 19 -6.65 -0.25 -13.17
CA GLU A 19 -5.85 -1.41 -13.59
C GLU A 19 -4.54 -0.99 -14.26
N GLU A 20 -4.61 -0.02 -15.16
CA GLU A 20 -3.46 0.49 -15.89
C GLU A 20 -2.42 1.11 -14.96
N ILE A 21 -2.84 2.01 -14.08
CA ILE A 21 -1.92 2.71 -13.17
C ILE A 21 -1.36 1.73 -12.14
N LEU A 22 -2.20 0.88 -11.54
CA LEU A 22 -1.75 -0.07 -10.54
C LEU A 22 -0.74 -1.07 -11.11
N ARG A 23 -0.94 -1.51 -12.33
CA ARG A 23 -0.15 -2.57 -12.95
C ARG A 23 1.16 -2.07 -13.55
N HIS A 24 1.17 -0.87 -14.11
CA HIS A 24 2.27 -0.38 -14.94
C HIS A 24 2.99 0.85 -14.40
N HIS A 25 2.38 1.55 -13.44
CA HIS A 25 2.88 2.83 -12.95
C HIS A 25 3.01 2.91 -11.43
N THR A 26 2.85 1.78 -10.72
CA THR A 26 2.83 1.80 -9.25
C THR A 26 4.03 1.07 -8.68
N PHE A 27 4.77 1.75 -7.81
CA PHE A 27 5.86 1.18 -7.02
C PHE A 27 5.34 0.22 -5.94
N ALA A 28 6.24 -0.57 -5.38
CA ALA A 28 5.88 -1.53 -4.33
C ALA A 28 5.25 -0.88 -3.09
N THR A 29 5.59 0.39 -2.82
CA THR A 29 5.03 1.21 -1.74
C THR A 29 3.59 1.68 -1.98
N GLY A 30 3.10 1.56 -3.21
CA GLY A 30 1.77 2.01 -3.61
C GLY A 30 1.74 3.39 -4.27
N GLY A 31 2.80 4.19 -4.14
CA GLY A 31 2.91 5.44 -4.89
C GLY A 31 3.06 5.20 -6.38
N TYR A 32 2.57 6.11 -7.21
CA TYR A 32 2.68 5.96 -8.65
C TYR A 32 3.51 7.07 -9.30
N GLY A 33 4.08 6.75 -10.42
CA GLY A 33 4.97 7.57 -11.19
C GLY A 33 5.55 6.77 -12.35
N PRO A 34 6.75 7.07 -12.81
CA PRO A 34 7.77 7.96 -12.24
C PRO A 34 7.47 9.44 -12.46
N ALA A 35 8.00 10.28 -11.57
CA ALA A 35 7.96 11.74 -11.69
C ALA A 35 6.55 12.33 -11.93
N GLU A 36 5.53 11.78 -11.27
CA GLU A 36 4.12 12.19 -11.38
C GLU A 36 3.54 12.02 -12.81
N CYS A 37 4.20 11.24 -13.66
CA CYS A 37 3.81 11.04 -15.05
C CYS A 37 3.34 9.61 -15.30
N LEU A 38 2.46 9.45 -16.29
CA LEU A 38 2.07 8.17 -16.85
C LEU A 38 2.75 8.00 -18.20
N PHE A 39 3.42 6.87 -18.41
CA PHE A 39 4.15 6.55 -19.63
C PHE A 39 3.53 5.34 -20.33
N PRO A 40 3.85 5.08 -21.60
CA PRO A 40 3.39 3.87 -22.27
C PRO A 40 3.80 2.61 -21.51
N ALA A 41 2.82 1.75 -21.19
CA ALA A 41 3.01 0.56 -20.37
C ALA A 41 3.99 -0.46 -20.98
N GLU A 42 4.17 -0.42 -22.27
CA GLU A 42 5.01 -1.34 -23.04
C GLU A 42 6.51 -1.08 -22.89
N GLU A 43 6.89 0.02 -22.28
CA GLU A 43 8.29 0.49 -22.28
C GLU A 43 9.05 0.23 -20.98
N GLY A 44 8.39 -0.34 -19.94
CA GLY A 44 9.07 -0.73 -18.67
C GLY A 44 9.67 0.44 -17.90
N TYR A 45 9.00 1.57 -17.89
CA TYR A 45 9.50 2.82 -17.29
C TYR A 45 9.84 2.74 -15.81
N LEU A 46 9.15 1.93 -15.03
CA LEU A 46 9.45 1.81 -13.59
C LEU A 46 10.86 1.25 -13.39
N GLY A 47 11.19 0.14 -14.06
CA GLY A 47 12.52 -0.44 -13.98
C GLY A 47 13.60 0.49 -14.52
N ASP A 48 13.33 1.18 -15.62
CA ASP A 48 14.27 2.12 -16.22
C ASP A 48 14.49 3.37 -15.37
N SER A 49 13.46 3.88 -14.71
CA SER A 49 13.60 5.01 -13.79
C SER A 49 14.49 4.67 -12.59
N LEU A 50 14.38 3.45 -12.05
CA LEU A 50 15.25 2.98 -10.98
C LEU A 50 16.72 2.89 -11.43
N LYS A 51 16.97 2.48 -12.65
CA LYS A 51 18.34 2.45 -13.23
C LYS A 51 18.88 3.86 -13.46
N ALA A 52 18.06 4.78 -13.93
CA ALA A 52 18.46 6.16 -14.19
C ALA A 52 18.85 6.90 -12.90
N ASN A 53 18.22 6.56 -11.78
CA ASN A 53 18.54 7.14 -10.47
C ASN A 53 19.82 6.62 -9.83
N TRP A 54 20.57 5.75 -10.51
CA TRP A 54 21.83 5.25 -10.01
C TRP A 54 22.91 6.33 -9.89
N ASP A 55 22.89 7.32 -10.77
CA ASP A 55 23.87 8.41 -10.77
C ASP A 55 23.36 9.59 -9.92
N ARG A 56 23.82 9.65 -8.68
CA ARG A 56 23.46 10.67 -7.69
C ARG A 56 23.78 12.10 -8.15
N ASP A 57 24.90 12.28 -8.85
CA ASP A 57 25.37 13.60 -9.27
C ASP A 57 24.48 14.13 -10.41
N LYS A 58 24.11 13.27 -11.33
CA LYS A 58 23.15 13.63 -12.38
C LYS A 58 21.77 13.91 -11.84
N ARG A 59 21.32 13.18 -10.82
CA ARG A 59 20.05 13.45 -10.14
C ARG A 59 20.00 14.86 -9.58
N HIS A 60 21.05 15.34 -8.91
CA HIS A 60 21.11 16.69 -8.39
C HIS A 60 21.10 17.79 -9.46
N GLU A 61 21.73 17.55 -10.60
CA GLU A 61 21.64 18.48 -11.74
C GLU A 61 20.22 18.54 -12.27
N SER A 62 19.55 17.41 -12.27
CA SER A 62 18.21 17.34 -12.77
C SER A 62 17.20 18.13 -11.95
N TYR A 63 17.25 18.04 -10.64
CA TYR A 63 16.35 18.84 -9.76
C TYR A 63 16.57 20.34 -9.85
N ARG A 64 17.73 20.81 -10.26
CA ARG A 64 17.96 22.25 -10.50
C ARG A 64 17.12 22.80 -11.64
N ASN A 65 16.76 21.97 -12.58
CA ASN A 65 15.98 22.35 -13.76
C ASN A 65 14.46 22.09 -13.59
N PHE A 66 14.03 21.64 -12.42
CA PHE A 66 12.65 21.25 -12.17
C PHE A 66 11.63 22.40 -12.21
N GLY A 67 12.11 23.66 -12.28
CA GLY A 67 11.25 24.84 -12.38
C GLY A 67 10.45 24.97 -13.67
N ASP A 68 10.86 24.30 -14.74
CA ASP A 68 10.31 24.57 -16.06
C ASP A 68 9.41 23.46 -16.64
N SER A 69 9.45 22.24 -16.15
CA SER A 69 8.39 21.26 -16.44
C SER A 69 8.53 19.95 -15.68
N VAL A 70 7.52 19.61 -14.94
CA VAL A 70 7.38 18.37 -14.16
C VAL A 70 7.40 17.11 -15.06
N CYS A 71 7.16 17.28 -16.34
CA CYS A 71 6.99 16.23 -17.31
C CYS A 71 7.97 16.32 -18.48
N VAL A 72 9.22 16.67 -18.25
CA VAL A 72 10.21 16.70 -19.32
C VAL A 72 10.63 15.27 -19.66
N ARG A 73 10.20 14.87 -20.82
CA ARG A 73 10.24 13.51 -21.35
C ARG A 73 11.60 13.03 -21.83
N ASP A 74 12.56 13.91 -22.02
CA ASP A 74 13.81 13.55 -22.68
C ASP A 74 14.88 13.07 -21.70
N ASP A 75 14.69 13.36 -20.42
CA ASP A 75 15.56 12.86 -19.37
C ASP A 75 14.78 11.79 -18.60
N LYS A 76 15.29 10.61 -18.53
CA LYS A 76 14.74 9.44 -17.80
C LYS A 76 14.86 9.68 -16.30
N TRP A 77 14.08 10.61 -15.83
CA TRP A 77 14.18 11.19 -14.51
C TRP A 77 13.41 10.42 -13.48
N GLY A 78 14.08 10.15 -12.47
CA GLY A 78 13.64 9.89 -11.13
C GLY A 78 12.34 9.10 -11.00
N SER A 79 12.35 8.21 -10.08
CA SER A 79 11.19 7.44 -9.67
C SER A 79 10.42 8.17 -8.58
N CYS A 80 10.34 9.52 -8.64
CA CYS A 80 9.74 10.23 -7.53
C CYS A 80 8.23 10.00 -7.43
N GLU A 81 7.77 9.82 -6.21
CA GLU A 81 6.36 9.86 -5.84
C GLU A 81 6.11 10.95 -4.79
N VAL A 82 4.93 11.50 -4.79
CA VAL A 82 4.54 12.58 -3.89
C VAL A 82 3.18 12.31 -3.25
N SER A 83 2.91 12.93 -2.08
CA SER A 83 1.65 12.72 -1.36
C SER A 83 0.41 13.16 -2.13
N CYS A 84 0.54 14.10 -3.06
CA CYS A 84 -0.59 14.47 -3.94
C CYS A 84 -1.10 13.27 -4.75
N CYS A 85 -0.21 12.39 -5.21
CA CYS A 85 -0.57 11.16 -5.88
C CYS A 85 -1.29 10.19 -4.94
N SER A 86 -0.87 10.11 -3.68
CA SER A 86 -1.51 9.31 -2.65
C SER A 86 -2.97 9.69 -2.47
N TRP A 87 -3.26 10.98 -2.36
CA TRP A 87 -4.61 11.49 -2.25
C TRP A 87 -5.49 11.10 -3.44
N ALA A 88 -4.97 11.22 -4.65
CA ALA A 88 -5.69 10.82 -5.85
C ALA A 88 -6.04 9.32 -5.84
N VAL A 89 -5.10 8.47 -5.39
CA VAL A 89 -5.31 7.02 -5.25
C VAL A 89 -6.38 6.72 -4.21
N PHE A 90 -6.31 7.32 -3.02
CA PHE A 90 -7.34 7.11 -1.99
C PHE A 90 -8.73 7.48 -2.50
N LYS A 91 -8.87 8.62 -3.19
CA LYS A 91 -10.16 8.99 -3.82
C LYS A 91 -10.61 7.97 -4.87
N LEU A 92 -9.70 7.52 -5.73
CA LEU A 92 -10.01 6.55 -6.75
C LEU A 92 -10.51 5.23 -6.13
N CYS A 93 -9.78 4.71 -5.15
CA CYS A 93 -10.14 3.49 -4.43
C CYS A 93 -11.47 3.64 -3.69
N HIS A 94 -11.67 4.78 -2.99
CA HIS A 94 -12.93 5.08 -2.29
C HIS A 94 -14.14 5.02 -3.23
N TYR A 95 -14.08 5.74 -4.35
CA TYR A 95 -15.18 5.75 -5.30
C TYR A 95 -15.40 4.38 -5.93
N LEU A 96 -14.37 3.64 -6.26
CA LEU A 96 -14.51 2.29 -6.82
C LEU A 96 -15.13 1.31 -5.84
N LEU A 97 -14.69 1.30 -4.57
CA LEU A 97 -15.33 0.51 -3.50
C LEU A 97 -16.81 0.86 -3.36
N MET A 98 -17.12 2.15 -3.23
CA MET A 98 -18.49 2.64 -3.07
C MET A 98 -19.39 2.29 -4.26
N LEU A 99 -18.89 2.35 -5.48
CA LEU A 99 -19.68 2.17 -6.70
C LEU A 99 -19.82 0.71 -7.11
N THR A 100 -18.87 -0.14 -6.75
CA THR A 100 -18.82 -1.53 -7.24
C THR A 100 -19.01 -2.58 -6.16
N GLY A 101 -18.66 -2.26 -4.91
CA GLY A 101 -18.59 -3.23 -3.82
C GLY A 101 -17.46 -4.26 -3.96
N GLU A 102 -16.55 -4.11 -4.93
CA GLU A 102 -15.46 -5.08 -5.15
C GLU A 102 -14.33 -4.86 -4.13
N ALA A 103 -14.04 -5.88 -3.30
CA ALA A 103 -13.06 -5.83 -2.21
C ALA A 103 -11.65 -5.43 -2.65
N ARG A 104 -11.24 -5.86 -3.86
CA ARG A 104 -9.91 -5.63 -4.43
C ARG A 104 -9.51 -4.16 -4.54
N PHE A 105 -10.47 -3.25 -4.65
CA PHE A 105 -10.17 -1.82 -4.69
C PHE A 105 -9.69 -1.24 -3.35
N GLY A 106 -9.73 -2.01 -2.27
CA GLY A 106 -9.15 -1.64 -0.98
C GLY A 106 -7.65 -1.91 -0.87
N ASP A 107 -7.08 -2.77 -1.70
CA ASP A 107 -5.69 -3.24 -1.57
C ASP A 107 -4.64 -2.18 -1.90
N TRP A 108 -4.89 -1.37 -2.93
CA TRP A 108 -3.96 -0.29 -3.25
C TRP A 108 -3.94 0.79 -2.16
N ALA A 109 -5.10 1.12 -1.59
CA ALA A 109 -5.18 2.05 -0.46
C ALA A 109 -4.45 1.51 0.77
N GLU A 110 -4.59 0.22 1.10
CA GLU A 110 -3.85 -0.43 2.19
C GLU A 110 -2.34 -0.35 1.99
N LYS A 111 -1.87 -0.74 0.81
CA LYS A 111 -0.45 -0.69 0.44
C LYS A 111 0.12 0.72 0.58
N LEU A 112 -0.61 1.70 0.07
CA LEU A 112 -0.20 3.09 0.08
C LEU A 112 -0.16 3.66 1.50
N LEU A 113 -1.15 3.35 2.33
CA LEU A 113 -1.17 3.81 3.72
C LEU A 113 0.06 3.33 4.49
N TYR A 114 0.35 2.03 4.44
CA TYR A 114 1.40 1.46 5.27
C TYR A 114 2.81 1.68 4.73
N ASN A 115 2.96 2.02 3.47
CA ASN A 115 4.25 2.22 2.83
C ASN A 115 4.39 3.64 2.27
N GLY A 116 3.78 3.96 1.16
CA GLY A 116 3.93 5.23 0.48
C GLY A 116 3.58 6.43 1.37
N CYS A 117 2.34 6.52 1.81
CA CYS A 117 1.86 7.60 2.69
C CYS A 117 2.50 7.51 4.08
N GLY A 118 2.48 6.34 4.72
CA GLY A 118 3.12 6.13 6.03
C GLY A 118 4.63 6.28 5.99
N GLY A 119 5.26 6.03 4.86
CA GLY A 119 6.68 6.23 4.65
C GLY A 119 7.10 7.69 4.49
N GLN A 120 6.16 8.60 4.31
CA GLN A 120 6.42 10.05 4.25
C GLN A 120 6.66 10.68 5.63
N LEU A 121 6.35 9.99 6.70
CA LEU A 121 6.74 10.42 8.05
C LEU A 121 8.24 10.20 8.28
N PRO A 122 8.89 11.05 9.07
CA PRO A 122 8.33 11.98 10.01
C PRO A 122 7.98 13.32 9.38
N ILE A 123 6.94 13.88 9.93
CA ILE A 123 6.77 15.31 9.91
C ILE A 123 7.91 15.89 10.74
N THR A 124 8.60 16.90 10.24
CA THR A 124 9.60 17.63 11.02
C THR A 124 8.94 18.31 12.20
N GLY A 125 9.71 18.66 13.25
CA GLY A 125 9.17 19.29 14.46
C GLY A 125 8.42 20.60 14.24
N ASP A 126 8.58 21.23 13.09
CA ASP A 126 7.84 22.41 12.62
C ASP A 126 6.62 22.08 11.73
N GLY A 127 6.23 20.82 11.64
CA GLY A 127 5.03 20.37 10.95
C GLY A 127 5.20 20.08 9.45
N ARG A 128 6.42 20.14 8.91
CA ARG A 128 6.66 19.80 7.51
C ARG A 128 6.63 18.30 7.28
N VAL A 129 6.02 17.88 6.20
CA VAL A 129 6.07 16.51 5.71
C VAL A 129 7.10 16.38 4.59
N MET A 130 7.55 15.15 4.37
CA MET A 130 8.36 14.82 3.22
C MET A 130 7.60 15.14 1.93
N TYR A 131 8.26 15.84 1.01
CA TYR A 131 7.63 16.28 -0.23
C TYR A 131 7.51 15.10 -1.21
N TYR A 132 8.58 14.32 -1.37
CA TYR A 132 8.61 13.19 -2.28
C TYR A 132 9.62 12.13 -1.83
N ALA A 133 9.49 10.94 -2.38
CA ALA A 133 10.47 9.89 -2.31
C ALA A 133 10.96 9.52 -3.71
N ASP A 134 12.27 9.42 -3.87
CA ASP A 134 12.91 8.86 -5.05
C ASP A 134 13.34 7.43 -4.79
N TYR A 135 13.08 6.56 -5.74
CA TYR A 135 13.56 5.19 -5.71
C TYR A 135 14.70 5.00 -6.71
N PHE A 136 15.63 4.14 -6.38
CA PHE A 136 16.67 3.68 -7.29
C PHE A 136 17.01 2.23 -6.98
N ILE A 137 17.74 1.56 -7.85
CA ILE A 137 18.15 0.19 -7.60
C ILE A 137 18.87 0.14 -6.26
N ASN A 138 18.40 -0.76 -5.39
CA ASN A 138 18.90 -0.91 -4.03
C ASN A 138 18.67 0.31 -3.12
N GLY A 139 17.76 1.23 -3.46
CA GLY A 139 17.53 2.34 -2.56
C GLY A 139 16.29 3.16 -2.77
N VAL A 140 16.03 3.99 -1.79
CA VAL A 140 15.09 5.09 -1.82
C VAL A 140 15.75 6.28 -1.12
N PHE A 141 15.60 7.44 -1.71
CA PHE A 141 15.99 8.69 -1.09
C PHE A 141 14.75 9.45 -0.63
N LYS A 142 14.65 9.65 0.69
CA LYS A 142 13.58 10.44 1.29
C LYS A 142 14.12 11.84 1.59
N SER A 143 13.57 12.86 0.92
CA SER A 143 14.05 14.22 1.10
C SER A 143 13.01 15.12 1.76
N VAL A 144 13.43 15.77 2.82
CA VAL A 144 12.78 16.95 3.40
C VAL A 144 13.60 18.21 3.21
N GLU A 145 14.89 18.10 2.93
CA GLU A 145 15.83 19.20 2.83
C GLU A 145 16.35 19.44 1.41
N ASP A 146 16.24 18.43 0.55
CA ASP A 146 16.74 18.45 -0.83
C ASP A 146 15.62 18.48 -1.86
N GLY A 147 16.00 18.61 -3.10
CA GLY A 147 15.10 18.61 -4.22
C GLY A 147 14.26 19.89 -4.30
N ARG A 148 12.99 19.77 -4.56
CA ARG A 148 12.08 20.91 -4.70
C ARG A 148 12.02 21.81 -3.47
N MET A 149 12.43 21.28 -2.33
CA MET A 149 12.41 22.00 -1.06
C MET A 149 13.61 22.90 -0.88
N HIS A 150 14.58 22.85 -1.78
CA HIS A 150 15.90 23.40 -1.59
C HIS A 150 16.31 24.41 -2.63
N PRO A 151 17.38 25.06 -2.39
CA PRO A 151 17.73 26.18 -1.53
C PRO A 151 17.33 27.50 -2.15
N ASN A 152 16.58 27.50 -3.25
CA ASN A 152 16.19 28.70 -4.00
C ASN A 152 15.07 29.49 -3.31
N GLY A 153 14.91 29.33 -2.00
CA GLY A 153 13.90 30.03 -1.25
C GLY A 153 12.47 29.56 -1.58
N CYS A 154 12.30 28.35 -2.05
CA CYS A 154 10.99 27.71 -2.01
C CYS A 154 10.53 27.74 -0.56
N SER A 155 9.65 28.66 -0.28
CA SER A 155 9.06 28.80 1.03
C SER A 155 8.49 27.47 1.47
N PHE A 156 8.95 26.95 2.61
CA PHE A 156 8.33 25.80 3.25
C PHE A 156 6.88 26.10 3.69
N GLU A 157 6.43 27.32 3.53
CA GLU A 157 5.11 27.78 3.93
C GLU A 157 4.00 27.18 3.08
N TRP A 158 4.30 26.83 1.82
CA TRP A 158 3.33 26.20 0.94
C TRP A 158 3.98 25.17 0.06
N GLN A 159 3.85 23.92 0.47
CA GLN A 159 4.15 22.75 -0.36
C GLN A 159 2.86 21.99 -0.58
N CYS A 160 2.55 21.67 -1.83
CA CYS A 160 1.31 20.95 -2.15
C CYS A 160 1.16 19.67 -1.32
N CYS A 161 2.22 18.91 -1.14
CA CYS A 161 2.21 17.69 -0.36
C CYS A 161 1.95 17.91 1.13
N THR A 162 2.45 18.99 1.73
CA THR A 162 2.10 19.36 3.10
C THR A 162 0.61 19.66 3.25
N GLY A 163 0.01 20.29 2.24
CA GLY A 163 -1.42 20.58 2.22
C GLY A 163 -2.30 19.36 1.87
N THR A 164 -1.78 18.41 1.09
CA THR A 164 -2.55 17.21 0.70
C THR A 164 -2.46 16.06 1.71
N TYR A 165 -1.38 15.97 2.47
CA TYR A 165 -1.22 14.89 3.44
C TYR A 165 -2.36 14.75 4.47
N PRO A 166 -2.90 15.84 5.07
CA PRO A 166 -4.10 15.73 5.90
C PRO A 166 -5.32 15.22 5.13
N GLN A 167 -5.40 15.51 3.82
CA GLN A 167 -6.47 15.00 2.98
C GLN A 167 -6.31 13.50 2.70
N ASP A 168 -5.09 12.99 2.57
CA ASP A 168 -4.79 11.55 2.47
C ASP A 168 -5.36 10.82 3.67
N VAL A 169 -5.08 11.32 4.88
CA VAL A 169 -5.56 10.75 6.13
C VAL A 169 -7.09 10.77 6.20
N ALA A 170 -7.71 11.88 5.82
CA ALA A 170 -9.16 12.03 5.82
C ALA A 170 -9.84 11.08 4.81
N GLU A 171 -9.32 10.97 3.59
CA GLU A 171 -9.86 10.07 2.57
C GLU A 171 -9.70 8.60 2.99
N TYR A 172 -8.57 8.24 3.58
CA TYR A 172 -8.39 6.89 4.10
C TYR A 172 -9.38 6.58 5.23
N ALA A 173 -9.61 7.52 6.15
CA ALA A 173 -10.60 7.35 7.22
C ALA A 173 -12.02 7.11 6.66
N ASN A 174 -12.37 7.77 5.57
CA ASN A 174 -13.65 7.54 4.88
C ASN A 174 -13.77 6.15 4.24
N MET A 175 -12.65 5.44 4.06
CA MET A 175 -12.63 4.10 3.46
C MET A 175 -12.70 2.96 4.49
N LEU A 176 -12.71 3.24 5.78
CA LEU A 176 -12.67 2.20 6.81
C LEU A 176 -13.91 1.31 6.75
N TYR A 177 -15.07 1.91 6.58
CA TYR A 177 -16.35 1.21 6.64
C TYR A 177 -17.29 1.63 5.53
N TYR A 178 -18.05 0.67 5.03
CA TYR A 178 -19.17 0.87 4.12
C TYR A 178 -20.39 0.09 4.61
N ARG A 179 -21.55 0.42 4.15
CA ARG A 179 -22.77 -0.33 4.44
C ARG A 179 -23.71 -0.39 3.24
N ASP A 180 -24.53 -1.42 3.24
CA ASP A 180 -25.72 -1.53 2.40
C ASP A 180 -26.93 -2.01 3.25
N GLU A 181 -28.01 -2.37 2.61
CA GLU A 181 -29.21 -2.87 3.28
C GLU A 181 -28.98 -4.20 4.02
N SER A 182 -27.99 -4.97 3.63
CA SER A 182 -27.68 -6.29 4.17
C SER A 182 -26.68 -6.28 5.33
N GLY A 183 -26.00 -5.17 5.60
CA GLY A 183 -25.08 -5.07 6.72
C GLY A 183 -23.88 -4.15 6.53
N LEU A 184 -22.83 -4.42 7.31
CA LEU A 184 -21.61 -3.63 7.40
C LEU A 184 -20.46 -4.27 6.61
N TYR A 185 -19.63 -3.42 5.98
CA TYR A 185 -18.37 -3.80 5.34
C TYR A 185 -17.20 -3.14 6.05
N VAL A 186 -16.25 -3.92 6.52
CA VAL A 186 -14.98 -3.46 7.09
C VAL A 186 -13.92 -3.53 5.98
N SER A 187 -13.61 -2.38 5.39
CA SER A 187 -12.75 -2.30 4.21
C SER A 187 -11.28 -2.14 4.55
N GLN A 188 -10.97 -1.43 5.64
CA GLN A 188 -9.60 -1.17 6.09
C GLN A 188 -9.46 -1.43 7.58
N TYR A 189 -8.25 -1.75 8.04
CA TYR A 189 -8.01 -2.29 9.38
C TYR A 189 -7.25 -1.32 10.30
N LEU A 190 -7.78 -0.11 10.45
CA LEU A 190 -7.27 0.84 11.42
C LEU A 190 -8.05 0.71 12.73
N ALA A 191 -7.38 0.80 13.88
CA ALA A 191 -8.03 0.84 15.18
C ALA A 191 -9.05 1.98 15.24
N SER A 192 -10.32 1.65 15.40
CA SER A 192 -11.44 2.59 15.28
C SER A 192 -12.75 1.95 15.75
N SER A 193 -13.81 2.74 15.80
CA SER A 193 -15.17 2.24 16.01
C SER A 193 -16.13 2.84 14.98
N VAL A 194 -17.19 2.10 14.66
CA VAL A 194 -18.25 2.55 13.78
C VAL A 194 -19.62 2.27 14.40
N GLU A 195 -20.45 3.28 14.44
CA GLU A 195 -21.87 3.15 14.80
C GLU A 195 -22.71 2.92 13.55
N PHE A 196 -23.61 1.96 13.58
CA PHE A 196 -24.51 1.65 12.46
C PHE A 196 -25.83 1.07 12.92
N GLU A 197 -26.81 1.13 12.03
CA GLU A 197 -28.13 0.53 12.25
C GLU A 197 -28.30 -0.67 11.30
N ALA A 198 -28.77 -1.80 11.85
CA ALA A 198 -29.11 -3.01 11.11
C ALA A 198 -30.24 -3.76 11.85
N ALA A 199 -31.05 -4.54 11.14
CA ALA A 199 -32.13 -5.36 11.74
C ALA A 199 -33.00 -4.58 12.76
N GLY A 200 -33.16 -3.28 12.57
CA GLY A 200 -33.92 -2.38 13.45
C GLY A 200 -33.29 -2.13 14.83
N GLY A 201 -32.01 -2.46 15.04
CA GLY A 201 -31.20 -2.17 16.22
C GLY A 201 -30.06 -1.22 15.93
N LYS A 202 -29.41 -0.74 17.00
CA LYS A 202 -28.21 0.08 16.96
C LYS A 202 -27.01 -0.74 17.41
N TYR A 203 -25.92 -0.62 16.68
CA TYR A 203 -24.71 -1.40 16.90
C TYR A 203 -23.48 -0.51 16.82
N VAL A 204 -22.45 -0.88 17.59
CA VAL A 204 -21.10 -0.32 17.47
C VAL A 204 -20.14 -1.47 17.25
N LEU A 205 -19.40 -1.46 16.14
CA LEU A 205 -18.28 -2.37 15.93
C LEU A 205 -16.99 -1.66 16.31
N GLU A 206 -16.29 -2.17 17.31
CA GLU A 206 -14.99 -1.68 17.74
C GLU A 206 -13.89 -2.56 17.12
N ASN A 207 -12.91 -1.94 16.47
CA ASN A 207 -11.67 -2.55 16.01
C ASN A 207 -10.53 -2.13 16.93
N SER A 208 -10.04 -3.06 17.74
CA SER A 208 -8.91 -2.85 18.67
C SER A 208 -7.57 -3.40 18.15
N SER A 209 -7.47 -3.70 16.87
CA SER A 209 -6.31 -4.32 16.26
C SER A 209 -5.10 -3.38 16.18
N PHE A 210 -3.91 -3.90 16.45
CA PHE A 210 -2.64 -3.23 16.17
C PHE A 210 -2.07 -3.62 14.79
N TYR A 211 -2.96 -3.79 13.82
CA TYR A 211 -2.60 -4.14 12.45
C TYR A 211 -1.89 -2.97 11.75
N PRO A 212 -0.83 -3.20 10.98
CA PRO A 212 -0.21 -4.48 10.62
C PRO A 212 0.91 -4.94 11.58
N LYS A 213 1.07 -4.31 12.74
CA LYS A 213 2.06 -4.74 13.74
C LYS A 213 1.77 -6.14 14.27
N GLU A 214 0.49 -6.46 14.40
CA GLU A 214 -0.01 -7.79 14.73
C GLU A 214 -0.76 -8.36 13.53
N LYS A 215 -0.64 -9.68 13.34
CA LYS A 215 -1.33 -10.41 12.26
C LYS A 215 -2.80 -10.67 12.55
N THR A 216 -3.23 -10.49 13.81
CA THR A 216 -4.59 -10.77 14.26
C THR A 216 -5.39 -9.48 14.33
N LEU A 217 -6.49 -9.47 13.61
CA LEU A 217 -7.53 -8.45 13.70
C LEU A 217 -8.51 -8.85 14.80
N ARG A 218 -8.91 -7.88 15.64
CA ARG A 218 -9.83 -8.10 16.76
C ARG A 218 -10.94 -7.08 16.71
N PHE A 219 -12.16 -7.61 16.68
CA PHE A 219 -13.37 -6.80 16.65
C PHE A 219 -14.29 -7.22 17.78
N ARG A 220 -14.95 -6.24 18.39
CA ARG A 220 -15.99 -6.44 19.38
C ARG A 220 -17.25 -5.69 18.99
N LEU A 221 -18.39 -6.38 19.06
CA LEU A 221 -19.69 -5.79 18.77
C LEU A 221 -20.38 -5.39 20.07
N HIS A 222 -20.87 -4.16 20.11
CA HIS A 222 -21.81 -3.67 21.11
C HIS A 222 -23.17 -3.52 20.46
N ALA A 223 -24.21 -3.97 21.12
CA ALA A 223 -25.54 -4.03 20.57
C ALA A 223 -26.61 -3.67 21.61
N ASP A 224 -27.61 -2.89 21.22
CA ASP A 224 -28.79 -2.61 22.07
C ASP A 224 -29.77 -3.80 22.11
N LYS A 225 -29.74 -4.63 21.06
CA LYS A 225 -30.51 -5.88 20.98
C LYS A 225 -29.84 -6.86 19.98
N ALA A 226 -30.21 -8.13 20.11
CA ALA A 226 -29.78 -9.12 19.09
C ALA A 226 -30.43 -8.85 17.73
N GLY A 227 -29.70 -9.13 16.64
CA GLY A 227 -30.20 -8.94 15.29
C GLY A 227 -29.43 -9.74 14.24
N GLU A 228 -30.12 -10.17 13.21
CA GLU A 228 -29.56 -10.96 12.12
C GLU A 228 -29.15 -10.04 10.95
N PHE A 229 -27.85 -10.00 10.66
CA PHE A 229 -27.27 -9.24 9.54
C PHE A 229 -25.88 -9.76 9.22
N ALA A 230 -25.32 -9.27 8.11
CA ALA A 230 -23.97 -9.62 7.69
C ALA A 230 -22.95 -8.57 8.14
N ILE A 231 -21.80 -9.03 8.63
CA ILE A 231 -20.56 -8.24 8.73
C ILE A 231 -19.56 -8.83 7.75
N ARG A 232 -19.02 -8.00 6.87
CA ARG A 232 -18.08 -8.40 5.82
C ARG A 232 -16.73 -7.77 6.05
N PHE A 233 -15.68 -8.58 5.99
CA PHE A 233 -14.31 -8.16 6.19
C PHE A 233 -13.55 -8.35 4.88
N ARG A 234 -12.83 -7.31 4.43
CA ARG A 234 -12.02 -7.41 3.22
C ARG A 234 -10.90 -8.42 3.41
N VAL A 235 -10.77 -9.36 2.50
CA VAL A 235 -9.61 -10.26 2.45
C VAL A 235 -8.62 -9.68 1.44
N PRO A 236 -7.43 -9.20 1.91
CA PRO A 236 -6.43 -8.64 1.00
C PRO A 236 -5.91 -9.65 -0.01
N SER A 237 -5.48 -9.19 -1.20
CA SER A 237 -4.92 -10.05 -2.25
C SER A 237 -3.69 -10.83 -1.82
N TRP A 238 -2.90 -10.27 -0.91
CA TRP A 238 -1.69 -10.91 -0.40
C TRP A 238 -1.95 -12.00 0.66
N ALA A 239 -3.16 -12.08 1.22
CA ALA A 239 -3.54 -13.04 2.26
C ALA A 239 -3.85 -14.44 1.67
N CYS A 240 -2.85 -15.03 0.97
CA CYS A 240 -2.98 -16.29 0.23
C CYS A 240 -2.73 -17.54 1.07
N GLY A 241 -2.31 -17.41 2.34
CA GLY A 241 -2.02 -18.52 3.24
C GLY A 241 -3.23 -19.05 4.00
N GLU A 242 -2.97 -19.81 5.06
CA GLU A 242 -4.02 -20.30 5.96
C GLU A 242 -4.53 -19.17 6.85
N ASN A 243 -5.71 -18.66 6.53
CA ASN A 243 -6.38 -17.63 7.28
C ASN A 243 -7.34 -18.25 8.32
N ASN A 244 -7.21 -17.85 9.56
CA ASN A 244 -8.03 -18.34 10.65
C ASN A 244 -9.07 -17.31 11.08
N VAL A 245 -10.32 -17.73 11.23
CA VAL A 245 -11.43 -16.89 11.69
C VAL A 245 -12.03 -17.51 12.92
N ARG A 246 -12.18 -16.72 14.00
CA ARG A 246 -12.83 -17.13 15.25
C ARG A 246 -13.98 -16.20 15.57
N ILE A 247 -15.05 -16.78 16.10
CA ILE A 247 -16.15 -16.04 16.71
C ILE A 247 -16.25 -16.50 18.16
N ASN A 248 -16.16 -15.58 19.10
CA ASN A 248 -16.19 -15.88 20.55
C ASN A 248 -15.17 -16.97 20.94
N GLY A 249 -13.96 -16.89 20.37
CA GLY A 249 -12.87 -17.85 20.57
C GLY A 249 -13.01 -19.17 19.81
N VAL A 250 -14.14 -19.46 19.19
CA VAL A 250 -14.39 -20.71 18.45
C VAL A 250 -13.95 -20.55 17.01
N LEU A 251 -13.05 -21.41 16.54
CA LEU A 251 -12.61 -21.46 15.15
C LEU A 251 -13.79 -21.86 14.25
N ILE A 252 -14.04 -21.07 13.22
CA ILE A 252 -15.10 -21.31 12.24
C ILE A 252 -14.50 -21.64 10.86
N LYS A 253 -15.22 -22.46 10.10
CA LYS A 253 -14.89 -22.73 8.71
C LYS A 253 -15.48 -21.62 7.83
N ALA A 254 -14.78 -20.52 7.71
CA ALA A 254 -15.14 -19.44 6.82
C ALA A 254 -14.06 -19.29 5.74
N ALA A 255 -14.48 -19.19 4.49
CA ALA A 255 -13.55 -19.03 3.38
C ALA A 255 -13.07 -17.57 3.29
N ALA A 256 -11.90 -17.29 3.83
CA ALA A 256 -11.21 -16.02 3.61
C ALA A 256 -10.45 -16.10 2.28
N VAL A 257 -11.15 -15.87 1.18
CA VAL A 257 -10.59 -15.89 -0.18
C VAL A 257 -9.98 -14.54 -0.52
N PRO A 258 -8.72 -14.46 -0.96
CA PRO A 258 -8.10 -13.21 -1.38
C PRO A 258 -8.94 -12.43 -2.41
N ASP A 259 -8.85 -11.11 -2.38
CA ASP A 259 -9.61 -10.19 -3.23
C ASP A 259 -11.14 -10.22 -3.06
N THR A 260 -11.64 -10.84 -2.00
CA THR A 260 -13.09 -10.95 -1.74
C THR A 260 -13.46 -10.42 -0.35
N TRP A 261 -14.73 -10.52 -0.04
CA TRP A 261 -15.28 -10.27 1.28
C TRP A 261 -15.48 -11.58 2.05
N LEU A 262 -14.81 -11.73 3.19
CA LEU A 262 -15.19 -12.72 4.19
C LEU A 262 -16.52 -12.28 4.79
N THR A 263 -17.59 -12.99 4.49
CA THR A 263 -18.95 -12.67 4.95
C THR A 263 -19.33 -13.54 6.15
N LEU A 264 -19.63 -12.89 7.26
CA LEU A 264 -20.16 -13.50 8.46
C LEU A 264 -21.61 -13.07 8.64
N GLU A 265 -22.56 -13.93 8.29
CA GLU A 265 -24.00 -13.68 8.40
C GLU A 265 -24.58 -14.55 9.51
N ARG A 266 -25.12 -13.90 10.54
CA ARG A 266 -25.65 -14.58 11.72
C ARG A 266 -26.50 -13.65 12.58
N GLU A 267 -27.16 -14.21 13.60
CA GLU A 267 -27.66 -13.42 14.72
C GLU A 267 -26.49 -12.93 15.58
N TRP A 268 -26.32 -11.61 15.64
CA TRP A 268 -25.30 -10.93 16.44
C TRP A 268 -25.88 -10.46 17.78
N LYS A 269 -25.06 -10.54 18.85
CA LYS A 269 -25.43 -10.16 20.21
C LYS A 269 -24.38 -9.22 20.79
N ASP A 270 -24.80 -8.47 21.83
CA ASP A 270 -23.86 -7.65 22.57
C ASP A 270 -22.71 -8.48 23.13
N GLY A 271 -21.48 -7.97 22.97
CA GLY A 271 -20.26 -8.61 23.40
C GLY A 271 -19.70 -9.67 22.45
N ASP A 272 -20.35 -9.95 21.30
CA ASP A 272 -19.75 -10.86 20.31
C ASP A 272 -18.39 -10.36 19.81
N GLU A 273 -17.43 -11.28 19.72
CA GLU A 273 -16.06 -11.00 19.31
C GLU A 273 -15.74 -11.75 18.02
N VAL A 274 -15.03 -11.07 17.10
CA VAL A 274 -14.49 -11.65 15.89
C VAL A 274 -12.97 -11.49 15.87
N GLU A 275 -12.25 -12.58 15.68
CA GLU A 275 -10.82 -12.56 15.43
C GLU A 275 -10.55 -13.12 14.02
N ILE A 276 -9.75 -12.38 13.24
CA ILE A 276 -9.29 -12.80 11.93
C ILE A 276 -7.77 -12.75 11.94
N GLN A 277 -7.14 -13.87 11.65
CA GLN A 277 -5.69 -13.96 11.54
C GLN A 277 -5.31 -14.22 10.09
N TYR A 278 -4.70 -13.24 9.45
CA TYR A 278 -4.09 -13.40 8.14
C TYR A 278 -2.66 -13.92 8.26
N GLU A 279 -2.30 -14.86 7.41
CA GLU A 279 -0.92 -15.31 7.32
C GLU A 279 -0.09 -14.33 6.51
N PHE A 280 0.91 -13.72 7.16
CA PHE A 280 1.88 -12.86 6.49
C PHE A 280 3.03 -13.73 5.98
N VAL A 281 3.22 -13.73 4.67
CA VAL A 281 4.31 -14.44 4.01
C VAL A 281 5.29 -13.46 3.38
N LEU A 282 6.57 -13.84 3.39
CA LEU A 282 7.62 -13.12 2.66
C LEU A 282 7.46 -13.41 1.17
N ARG A 283 7.57 -12.39 0.34
CA ARG A 283 7.56 -12.53 -1.11
C ARG A 283 8.36 -11.42 -1.77
N PHE A 284 8.90 -11.72 -2.94
CA PHE A 284 9.48 -10.70 -3.81
C PHE A 284 8.42 -10.16 -4.76
N GLN A 285 8.34 -8.84 -4.85
CA GLN A 285 7.46 -8.14 -5.78
C GLN A 285 8.32 -7.45 -6.83
N PRO A 286 8.34 -7.91 -8.09
CA PRO A 286 9.05 -7.24 -9.17
C PRO A 286 8.58 -5.79 -9.34
N VAL A 287 9.49 -4.93 -9.75
CA VAL A 287 9.17 -3.53 -10.05
C VAL A 287 8.21 -3.43 -11.23
N ASP A 288 8.49 -4.20 -12.28
CA ASP A 288 7.64 -4.38 -13.45
C ASP A 288 7.95 -5.71 -14.16
N ARG A 289 7.21 -6.02 -15.21
CA ARG A 289 7.38 -7.25 -15.99
C ARG A 289 8.63 -7.26 -16.87
N TYR A 290 9.21 -6.10 -17.15
CA TYR A 290 10.38 -5.97 -18.03
C TYR A 290 11.70 -6.03 -17.25
N ALA A 291 11.65 -5.77 -15.95
CA ALA A 291 12.79 -5.86 -15.06
C ALA A 291 12.47 -6.72 -13.82
N PRO A 292 12.09 -8.00 -13.99
CA PRO A 292 11.65 -8.86 -12.88
C PRO A 292 12.75 -9.12 -11.85
N GLN A 293 14.01 -9.01 -12.24
CA GLN A 293 15.17 -9.16 -11.36
C GLN A 293 15.36 -7.97 -10.41
N ILE A 294 14.63 -6.87 -10.61
CA ILE A 294 14.60 -5.73 -9.70
C ILE A 294 13.31 -5.84 -8.92
N ALA A 295 13.42 -6.18 -7.64
CA ALA A 295 12.24 -6.47 -6.84
C ALA A 295 12.32 -5.87 -5.43
N ALA A 296 11.19 -5.53 -4.88
CA ALA A 296 11.02 -5.23 -3.47
C ALA A 296 10.74 -6.52 -2.69
N LEU A 297 11.22 -6.59 -1.45
CA LEU A 297 10.84 -7.63 -0.50
C LEU A 297 9.65 -7.14 0.31
N VAL A 298 8.59 -7.94 0.40
CA VAL A 298 7.36 -7.58 1.10
C VAL A 298 6.93 -8.68 2.08
N TYR A 299 6.29 -8.28 3.18
CA TYR A 299 5.77 -9.16 4.21
C TYR A 299 4.34 -8.75 4.57
N GLY A 300 3.37 -9.57 4.15
CA GLY A 300 1.98 -9.14 4.18
C GLY A 300 1.80 -7.84 3.36
N PRO A 301 1.24 -6.77 3.94
CA PRO A 301 1.06 -5.49 3.27
C PRO A 301 2.31 -4.59 3.31
N ILE A 302 3.39 -4.98 4.00
CA ILE A 302 4.51 -4.12 4.33
C ILE A 302 5.70 -4.35 3.41
N VAL A 303 6.24 -3.28 2.83
CA VAL A 303 7.53 -3.28 2.14
C VAL A 303 8.66 -3.28 3.17
N LEU A 304 9.62 -4.17 2.98
CA LEU A 304 10.80 -4.29 3.81
C LEU A 304 12.00 -3.62 3.14
N VAL A 305 12.72 -2.82 3.91
CA VAL A 305 13.86 -2.03 3.45
C VAL A 305 15.11 -2.35 4.24
N CYS A 306 16.26 -2.12 3.61
CA CYS A 306 17.58 -2.28 4.21
C CYS A 306 18.25 -0.92 4.37
N ASP A 307 19.09 -0.78 5.40
CA ASP A 307 19.89 0.44 5.65
C ASP A 307 21.11 0.54 4.72
N LYS A 308 21.39 -0.47 3.94
CA LYS A 308 22.51 -0.53 2.99
C LYS A 308 22.16 -1.29 1.74
N MET A 309 22.92 -1.01 0.68
CA MET A 309 22.82 -1.72 -0.59
C MET A 309 22.94 -3.24 -0.39
N THR A 310 22.05 -3.98 -1.00
CA THR A 310 21.92 -5.43 -0.82
C THR A 310 21.57 -6.11 -2.15
N LEU A 311 22.27 -7.22 -2.42
CA LEU A 311 21.99 -8.14 -3.51
C LEU A 311 21.47 -9.44 -2.90
N PHE A 312 20.42 -10.00 -3.48
CA PHE A 312 19.88 -11.28 -3.05
C PHE A 312 20.16 -12.39 -4.06
N SER A 313 20.72 -13.49 -3.58
CA SER A 313 21.05 -14.68 -4.37
C SER A 313 20.25 -15.92 -3.98
N GLY A 314 19.52 -15.87 -2.86
CA GLY A 314 18.71 -16.97 -2.35
C GLY A 314 17.49 -17.31 -3.22
N ASP A 315 16.88 -18.47 -2.96
CA ASP A 315 15.69 -18.92 -3.68
C ASP A 315 14.49 -18.01 -3.39
N VAL A 316 14.00 -17.37 -4.45
CA VAL A 316 12.85 -16.45 -4.37
C VAL A 316 11.52 -17.14 -4.14
N LYS A 317 11.43 -18.45 -4.38
CA LYS A 317 10.22 -19.24 -4.13
C LYS A 317 10.08 -19.62 -2.66
N HIS A 318 11.22 -19.76 -1.99
CA HIS A 318 11.31 -20.17 -0.59
C HIS A 318 12.13 -19.17 0.22
N PRO A 319 11.72 -17.88 0.26
CA PRO A 319 12.47 -16.85 0.98
C PRO A 319 12.60 -17.16 2.48
N GLU A 320 11.66 -17.89 3.06
CA GLU A 320 11.65 -18.33 4.46
C GLU A 320 12.82 -19.25 4.82
N GLU A 321 13.43 -19.92 3.85
CA GLU A 321 14.59 -20.80 4.07
C GLU A 321 15.87 -20.04 4.36
N TRP A 322 15.98 -18.77 3.91
CA TRP A 322 17.19 -17.97 4.06
C TRP A 322 16.96 -16.55 4.61
N ILE A 323 15.70 -16.11 4.75
CA ILE A 323 15.31 -14.86 5.39
C ILE A 323 14.62 -15.20 6.72
N HIS A 324 15.30 -14.90 7.83
CA HIS A 324 14.85 -15.33 9.15
C HIS A 324 14.41 -14.16 10.02
N PRO A 325 13.31 -14.30 10.78
CA PRO A 325 12.88 -13.26 11.71
C PRO A 325 13.96 -12.99 12.77
N VAL A 326 14.11 -11.72 13.12
CA VAL A 326 14.99 -11.28 14.20
C VAL A 326 14.29 -10.22 15.03
N GLN A 327 14.63 -10.15 16.31
CA GLN A 327 14.22 -9.04 17.15
C GLN A 327 15.15 -7.86 16.90
N LYS A 328 14.61 -6.69 16.58
CA LYS A 328 15.33 -5.45 16.42
C LYS A 328 14.56 -4.33 17.10
N ASP A 329 15.22 -3.58 17.98
CA ASP A 329 14.60 -2.50 18.73
C ASP A 329 13.96 -1.45 17.82
N GLY A 330 12.77 -1.03 18.18
CA GLY A 330 12.04 0.01 17.45
C GLY A 330 11.24 -0.48 16.24
N TYR A 331 11.32 -1.75 15.86
CA TYR A 331 10.56 -2.32 14.74
C TYR A 331 9.53 -3.36 15.20
N SER A 332 8.37 -3.36 14.58
CA SER A 332 7.34 -4.37 14.87
C SER A 332 7.76 -5.76 14.46
N PHE A 333 8.53 -5.85 13.37
CA PHE A 333 9.18 -7.05 12.88
C PHE A 333 10.41 -6.66 12.05
N ALA A 334 11.40 -7.52 12.04
CA ALA A 334 12.59 -7.39 11.23
C ALA A 334 13.08 -8.78 10.84
N PHE A 335 13.86 -8.86 9.76
CA PHE A 335 14.39 -10.11 9.28
C PHE A 335 15.87 -9.95 8.97
N ARG A 336 16.62 -11.04 9.17
CA ARG A 336 18.00 -11.15 8.73
C ARG A 336 18.03 -11.83 7.37
N THR A 337 18.75 -11.23 6.44
CA THR A 337 19.06 -11.80 5.14
C THR A 337 20.55 -12.14 5.07
N GLU A 338 20.98 -12.75 3.96
CA GLU A 338 22.41 -13.02 3.69
C GLU A 338 23.29 -11.76 3.67
N SER A 339 22.72 -10.60 3.39
CA SER A 339 23.45 -9.33 3.22
C SER A 339 23.20 -8.29 4.31
N GLY A 340 22.26 -8.54 5.21
CA GLY A 340 21.93 -7.61 6.30
C GLY A 340 20.51 -7.75 6.81
N ASN A 341 20.11 -6.85 7.68
CA ASN A 341 18.75 -6.85 8.20
C ASN A 341 17.83 -5.98 7.36
N VAL A 342 16.58 -6.41 7.20
CA VAL A 342 15.50 -5.66 6.60
C VAL A 342 14.39 -5.38 7.62
N HIS A 343 13.72 -4.26 7.48
CA HIS A 343 12.69 -3.76 8.40
C HIS A 343 11.60 -2.98 7.63
N PRO A 344 10.48 -2.61 8.26
CA PRO A 344 9.40 -1.90 7.59
C PRO A 344 9.82 -0.56 6.97
N TYR A 345 9.30 -0.28 5.77
CA TYR A 345 9.55 0.95 5.00
C TYR A 345 9.23 2.24 5.77
N GLY A 346 8.20 2.27 6.58
CA GLY A 346 7.76 3.45 7.34
C GLY A 346 8.73 3.96 8.39
N HIS A 347 9.94 3.39 8.49
CA HIS A 347 10.93 3.86 9.45
C HIS A 347 11.71 5.09 8.94
N LEU A 348 12.05 5.98 9.86
CA LEU A 348 12.47 7.36 9.64
C LEU A 348 13.97 7.55 9.37
N THR A 349 14.51 6.97 8.31
CA THR A 349 15.87 7.27 7.87
C THR A 349 15.87 8.03 6.55
N ARG A 350 16.89 8.85 6.31
CA ARG A 350 17.02 9.64 5.07
C ARG A 350 17.22 8.75 3.84
N GLU A 351 17.91 7.63 4.00
CA GLU A 351 18.22 6.71 2.93
C GLU A 351 17.83 5.29 3.32
N LEU A 352 17.03 4.66 2.50
CA LEU A 352 16.60 3.27 2.65
C LEU A 352 16.67 2.57 1.30
N TYR A 353 17.04 1.31 1.32
CA TYR A 353 17.14 0.48 0.13
C TYR A 353 15.85 -0.33 -0.01
N THR A 354 15.04 0.03 -0.98
CA THR A 354 13.69 -0.51 -1.19
C THR A 354 13.66 -1.59 -2.26
N TYR A 355 14.43 -1.40 -3.32
CA TYR A 355 14.53 -2.36 -4.41
C TYR A 355 15.89 -3.03 -4.42
N TYR A 356 15.89 -4.29 -4.79
CA TYR A 356 17.04 -5.16 -4.76
C TYR A 356 17.22 -5.85 -6.11
N GLU A 357 18.46 -6.11 -6.49
CA GLU A 357 18.76 -7.07 -7.55
C GLU A 357 18.60 -8.49 -7.00
N VAL A 358 17.83 -9.31 -7.68
CA VAL A 358 17.53 -10.69 -7.29
C VAL A 358 17.91 -11.62 -8.43
N GLN A 359 19.00 -12.34 -8.25
CA GLN A 359 19.64 -13.11 -9.34
C GLN A 359 18.77 -14.21 -9.93
N GLN A 360 17.89 -14.83 -9.16
CA GLN A 360 17.10 -15.98 -9.62
C GLN A 360 15.73 -15.63 -10.23
N MET A 361 15.33 -14.35 -10.25
CA MET A 361 13.99 -13.97 -10.72
C MET A 361 13.84 -13.90 -12.24
N GLU A 362 14.91 -14.01 -13.01
CA GLU A 362 14.89 -13.69 -14.44
C GLU A 362 14.03 -14.63 -15.30
N ARG A 363 13.96 -15.88 -14.97
CA ARG A 363 13.37 -16.91 -15.83
C ARG A 363 11.91 -17.21 -15.51
N GLU A 364 11.59 -17.39 -14.27
CA GLU A 364 10.29 -17.92 -13.83
C GLU A 364 9.19 -16.87 -13.73
N LEU A 365 9.55 -15.64 -13.42
CA LEU A 365 8.58 -14.55 -13.35
C LEU A 365 8.25 -14.00 -14.76
N ARG A 366 9.16 -14.07 -15.71
CA ARG A 366 8.83 -13.77 -17.12
C ARG A 366 7.73 -14.69 -17.62
N GLU A 367 7.81 -15.97 -17.35
CA GLU A 367 6.77 -16.95 -17.72
C GLU A 367 5.44 -16.64 -17.02
N LYS A 368 5.44 -16.37 -15.73
CA LYS A 368 4.24 -16.07 -14.95
C LYS A 368 3.53 -14.77 -15.36
N TYR A 369 4.27 -13.76 -15.82
CA TYR A 369 3.70 -12.48 -16.25
C TYR A 369 3.35 -12.44 -17.74
N ILE A 370 3.97 -13.28 -18.56
CA ILE A 370 3.65 -13.39 -19.99
C ILE A 370 2.42 -14.26 -20.24
N GLU A 371 2.21 -15.31 -19.44
CA GLU A 371 1.06 -16.23 -19.59
C GLU A 371 -0.29 -15.68 -19.12
N LYS A 372 -0.32 -14.52 -18.47
CA LYS A 372 -1.57 -13.87 -18.01
C LYS A 372 -2.06 -12.75 -18.93
N ARG A 373 -1.70 -12.78 -20.23
CA ARG A 373 -2.29 -11.91 -21.26
C ARG A 373 -3.51 -12.53 -21.93
#